data_8848bfcf2ea56ad5382949eb50e696ef
#
_entry.id   8848bfcf2ea56ad5382949eb50e696ef
#
_cell.length_a   1.000
_cell.length_b   1.000
_cell.length_c   1.000
_cell.angle_alpha   90.00
_cell.angle_beta   90.00
_cell.angle_gamma   90.00
#
_symmetry.space_group_name_H-M   'P 1'
#
loop_
_entity.id
_entity.type
_entity.pdbx_description
1 polymer ?
#
loop_
_entity_poly.entity_id
_entity_poly.type
_entity_poly.pdbx_seq_one_letter_code
_entity_poly.pdbx_strand_id
1 'polypeptide(L)'
;VTTSSLGKILSARGFKINPLKIDPYLNVDAGTMNPIEHGEVFVLDSGLECDQDMGNYERFLDLNVPAENYMTSGMVYKYVIDKERALGYGGKCVDPVPYISEEILRRIKRSTDKTQADISIIEIGGTVGEYQNAIFFEAARVLKLKHPTDVLFVLVSYLPIPNKVGEMKTKPTQYAVRALNSYGIHPDIIIARSDRPLDQKRKDKLAFSSNVPSKHIISAPDVDSIYDIPLNFEKDGLSNTVLKLLKLRPRQEDLHDWRQMGERMKTATRELQIAVVGK
;
A
#
# COMPACT_ATOMS: atom_id res chain seq x y z
N VAL A 1 2.92 4.03 5.12
CA VAL A 1 4.13 4.82 4.78
C VAL A 1 4.76 4.40 3.45
N THR A 2 4.95 3.11 3.14
CA THR A 2 5.51 2.66 1.85
C THR A 2 4.67 3.14 0.67
N THR A 3 3.36 2.98 0.73
CA THR A 3 2.40 3.44 -0.28
C THR A 3 2.49 4.95 -0.48
N SER A 4 2.51 5.72 0.61
CA SER A 4 2.66 7.18 0.58
C SER A 4 3.96 7.61 -0.08
N SER A 5 5.07 6.94 0.26
CA SER A 5 6.40 7.22 -0.29
C SER A 5 6.49 6.89 -1.78
N LEU A 6 5.93 5.73 -2.19
CA LEU A 6 5.82 5.38 -3.60
C LEU A 6 4.96 6.39 -4.36
N GLY A 7 3.83 6.79 -3.79
CA GLY A 7 2.98 7.84 -4.35
C GLY A 7 3.74 9.15 -4.54
N LYS A 8 4.52 9.58 -3.53
CA LYS A 8 5.30 10.81 -3.58
C LYS A 8 6.35 10.80 -4.69
N ILE A 9 7.15 9.71 -4.81
CA ILE A 9 8.17 9.65 -5.87
C ILE A 9 7.57 9.57 -7.26
N LEU A 10 6.42 8.91 -7.44
CA LEU A 10 5.73 8.88 -8.74
C LEU A 10 5.04 10.21 -9.06
N SER A 11 4.49 10.91 -8.07
CA SER A 11 3.99 12.28 -8.22
C SER A 11 5.10 13.23 -8.65
N ALA A 12 6.29 13.10 -8.08
CA ALA A 12 7.49 13.86 -8.48
C ALA A 12 7.96 13.53 -9.91
N ARG A 13 7.54 12.40 -10.47
CA ARG A 13 7.73 12.06 -11.89
C ARG A 13 6.62 12.59 -12.81
N GLY A 14 5.70 13.40 -12.28
CA GLY A 14 4.64 14.08 -13.01
C GLY A 14 3.36 13.27 -13.21
N PHE A 15 3.15 12.21 -12.42
CA PHE A 15 1.92 11.42 -12.48
C PHE A 15 0.94 11.84 -11.41
N LYS A 16 -0.34 11.90 -11.77
CA LYS A 16 -1.44 12.08 -10.83
C LYS A 16 -1.72 10.76 -10.12
N ILE A 17 -1.57 10.74 -8.80
CA ILE A 17 -1.63 9.53 -7.97
C ILE A 17 -2.97 9.43 -7.26
N ASN A 18 -3.52 8.22 -7.23
CA ASN A 18 -4.69 7.84 -6.47
C ASN A 18 -4.30 6.76 -5.44
N PRO A 19 -4.05 7.10 -4.18
CA PRO A 19 -3.84 6.10 -3.14
C PRO A 19 -5.18 5.52 -2.70
N LEU A 20 -5.26 4.20 -2.50
CA LEU A 20 -6.44 3.50 -2.02
C LEU A 20 -6.04 2.49 -0.94
N LYS A 21 -6.76 2.50 0.18
CA LYS A 21 -6.57 1.56 1.30
C LYS A 21 -7.68 0.53 1.35
N ILE A 22 -7.30 -0.72 1.59
CA ILE A 22 -8.19 -1.84 1.84
C ILE A 22 -7.85 -2.42 3.20
N ASP A 23 -8.79 -2.40 4.13
CA ASP A 23 -8.65 -3.03 5.44
C ASP A 23 -9.52 -4.28 5.55
N PRO A 24 -8.92 -5.45 5.82
CA PRO A 24 -9.61 -6.74 5.76
C PRO A 24 -10.41 -7.08 7.02
N TYR A 25 -10.92 -6.11 7.76
CA TYR A 25 -11.80 -6.34 8.91
C TYR A 25 -13.28 -6.12 8.57
N LEU A 26 -14.18 -6.68 9.38
CA LEU A 26 -15.63 -6.62 9.17
C LEU A 26 -16.28 -5.33 9.67
N ASN A 27 -15.58 -4.47 10.37
CA ASN A 27 -16.09 -3.15 10.71
C ASN A 27 -16.38 -2.37 9.43
N VAL A 28 -17.52 -1.68 9.38
CA VAL A 28 -17.89 -0.89 8.20
C VAL A 28 -16.95 0.29 8.05
N ASP A 29 -16.58 0.92 9.16
CA ASP A 29 -15.58 1.99 9.26
C ASP A 29 -14.82 1.90 10.59
N ALA A 30 -13.96 2.86 10.89
CA ALA A 30 -13.19 2.88 12.12
C ALA A 30 -13.94 3.51 13.31
N GLY A 31 -15.12 4.10 13.10
CA GLY A 31 -15.84 4.86 14.13
C GLY A 31 -16.33 4.05 15.33
N THR A 32 -16.47 2.73 15.18
CA THR A 32 -16.85 1.82 16.28
C THR A 32 -15.67 1.07 16.90
N MET A 33 -14.46 1.33 16.43
CA MET A 33 -13.27 0.64 16.94
C MET A 33 -12.82 1.24 18.27
N ASN A 34 -12.41 0.35 19.18
CA ASN A 34 -11.79 0.77 20.42
C ASN A 34 -10.38 1.32 20.12
N PRO A 35 -10.09 2.60 20.47
CA PRO A 35 -8.76 3.18 20.24
C PRO A 35 -7.61 2.44 20.92
N ILE A 36 -7.88 1.70 22.01
CA ILE A 36 -6.86 0.90 22.71
C ILE A 36 -6.49 -0.35 21.89
N GLU A 37 -7.43 -0.92 21.14
CA GLU A 37 -7.18 -2.11 20.34
C GLU A 37 -6.61 -1.80 18.96
N HIS A 38 -7.09 -0.74 18.31
CA HIS A 38 -6.65 -0.37 16.96
C HIS A 38 -5.78 0.89 16.95
N GLY A 39 -5.98 1.82 17.87
CA GLY A 39 -5.09 2.94 18.18
C GLY A 39 -4.93 4.04 17.12
N GLU A 40 -5.28 3.80 15.87
CA GLU A 40 -4.88 4.63 14.74
C GLU A 40 -6.08 4.96 13.85
N VAL A 41 -6.88 5.93 14.26
CA VAL A 41 -8.04 6.42 13.51
C VAL A 41 -7.74 7.79 12.92
N PHE A 42 -8.10 7.99 11.66
CA PHE A 42 -8.05 9.25 10.94
C PHE A 42 -9.43 9.59 10.40
N VAL A 43 -9.76 10.88 10.33
CA VAL A 43 -11.04 11.34 9.79
C VAL A 43 -10.77 12.13 8.51
N LEU A 44 -11.34 11.66 7.41
CA LEU A 44 -11.28 12.36 6.12
C LEU A 44 -12.16 13.61 6.14
N ASP A 45 -11.91 14.54 5.21
CA ASP A 45 -12.74 15.73 5.01
C ASP A 45 -14.22 15.42 4.77
N SER A 46 -14.52 14.25 4.25
CA SER A 46 -15.90 13.71 4.09
C SER A 46 -16.57 13.30 5.41
N GLY A 47 -15.86 13.29 6.54
CA GLY A 47 -16.32 12.76 7.82
C GLY A 47 -16.17 11.25 7.98
N LEU A 48 -15.62 10.55 7.00
CA LEU A 48 -15.38 9.10 7.11
C LEU A 48 -14.23 8.82 8.09
N GLU A 49 -14.50 8.03 9.10
CA GLU A 49 -13.50 7.51 10.03
C GLU A 49 -12.81 6.28 9.44
N CYS A 50 -11.50 6.32 9.33
CA CYS A 50 -10.69 5.33 8.61
C CYS A 50 -9.34 5.09 9.30
N ASP A 51 -8.53 4.21 8.77
CA ASP A 51 -7.17 3.96 9.23
C ASP A 51 -6.26 5.18 9.03
N GLN A 52 -5.29 5.36 9.94
CA GLN A 52 -4.31 6.45 9.89
C GLN A 52 -3.47 6.47 8.60
N ASP A 53 -3.34 5.37 7.90
CA ASP A 53 -2.66 5.32 6.61
C ASP A 53 -3.23 6.32 5.61
N MET A 54 -4.55 6.60 5.68
CA MET A 54 -5.20 7.60 4.85
C MET A 54 -4.65 9.00 5.12
N GLY A 55 -4.40 9.34 6.38
CA GLY A 55 -3.74 10.59 6.78
C GLY A 55 -2.29 10.66 6.29
N ASN A 56 -1.57 9.54 6.25
CA ASN A 56 -0.25 9.49 5.64
C ASN A 56 -0.30 9.75 4.12
N TYR A 57 -1.33 9.26 3.43
CA TYR A 57 -1.51 9.54 2.01
C TYR A 57 -1.73 11.04 1.77
N GLU A 58 -2.65 11.67 2.52
CA GLU A 58 -2.89 13.10 2.43
C GLU A 58 -1.62 13.91 2.68
N ARG A 59 -0.90 13.59 3.75
CA ARG A 59 0.32 14.31 4.15
C ARG A 59 1.45 14.22 3.13
N PHE A 60 1.69 13.03 2.55
CA PHE A 60 2.79 12.84 1.60
C PHE A 60 2.47 13.38 0.21
N LEU A 61 1.20 13.33 -0.19
CA LEU A 61 0.77 13.71 -1.53
C LEU A 61 0.22 15.14 -1.60
N ASP A 62 0.03 15.79 -0.44
CA ASP A 62 -0.56 17.13 -0.33
C ASP A 62 -1.91 17.23 -1.06
N LEU A 63 -2.84 16.35 -0.69
CA LEU A 63 -4.17 16.29 -1.28
C LEU A 63 -5.20 15.77 -0.26
N ASN A 64 -6.47 16.11 -0.45
CA ASN A 64 -7.59 15.50 0.28
C ASN A 64 -8.00 14.22 -0.41
N VAL A 65 -7.98 13.11 0.32
CA VAL A 65 -8.33 11.79 -0.22
C VAL A 65 -9.85 11.58 -0.14
N PRO A 66 -10.53 11.25 -1.27
CA PRO A 66 -11.97 10.98 -1.25
C PRO A 66 -12.31 9.72 -0.45
N ALA A 67 -13.53 9.67 0.13
CA ALA A 67 -14.02 8.50 0.86
C ALA A 67 -14.01 7.21 0.03
N GLU A 68 -14.15 7.30 -1.29
CA GLU A 68 -14.09 6.15 -2.19
C GLU A 68 -12.72 5.46 -2.23
N ASN A 69 -11.69 6.12 -1.69
CA ASN A 69 -10.32 5.59 -1.62
C ASN A 69 -10.10 4.68 -0.40
N TYR A 70 -11.13 4.45 0.38
CA TYR A 70 -11.10 3.57 1.54
C TYR A 70 -12.16 2.49 1.42
N MET A 71 -11.82 1.25 1.72
CA MET A 71 -12.79 0.18 1.84
C MET A 71 -12.37 -0.84 2.89
N THR A 72 -13.38 -1.42 3.54
CA THR A 72 -13.22 -2.55 4.47
C THR A 72 -13.95 -3.79 3.93
N SER A 73 -13.63 -4.96 4.47
CA SER A 73 -14.43 -6.16 4.21
C SER A 73 -15.90 -5.90 4.55
N GLY A 74 -16.18 -5.25 5.70
CA GLY A 74 -17.55 -4.92 6.13
C GLY A 74 -18.31 -4.10 5.11
N MET A 75 -17.69 -3.04 4.54
CA MET A 75 -18.32 -2.25 3.49
C MET A 75 -18.67 -3.07 2.25
N VAL A 76 -17.77 -3.96 1.84
CA VAL A 76 -17.93 -4.75 0.61
C VAL A 76 -19.01 -5.82 0.80
N TYR A 77 -18.91 -6.59 1.86
CA TYR A 77 -19.89 -7.65 2.18
C TYR A 77 -21.29 -7.07 2.41
N LYS A 78 -21.38 -5.99 3.20
CA LYS A 78 -22.66 -5.31 3.43
C LYS A 78 -23.32 -4.88 2.12
N TYR A 79 -22.58 -4.27 1.21
CA TYR A 79 -23.13 -3.85 -0.07
C TYR A 79 -23.67 -5.03 -0.89
N VAL A 80 -22.94 -6.13 -0.98
CA VAL A 80 -23.36 -7.31 -1.75
C VAL A 80 -24.59 -7.96 -1.12
N ILE A 81 -24.61 -8.06 0.23
CA ILE A 81 -25.76 -8.61 0.98
C ILE A 81 -27.00 -7.71 0.81
N ASP A 82 -26.87 -6.40 1.01
CA ASP A 82 -27.99 -5.45 0.86
C ASP A 82 -28.55 -5.51 -0.57
N LYS A 83 -27.68 -5.59 -1.58
CA LYS A 83 -28.09 -5.72 -2.99
C LYS A 83 -28.79 -7.06 -3.26
N GLU A 84 -28.32 -8.15 -2.66
CA GLU A 84 -29.00 -9.46 -2.74
C GLU A 84 -30.40 -9.37 -2.13
N ARG A 85 -30.54 -8.84 -0.91
CA ARG A 85 -31.82 -8.67 -0.21
C ARG A 85 -32.81 -7.80 -0.99
N ALA A 86 -32.31 -6.84 -1.77
CA ALA A 86 -33.10 -6.01 -2.68
C ALA A 86 -33.38 -6.66 -4.04
N LEU A 87 -33.12 -7.96 -4.21
CA LEU A 87 -33.25 -8.69 -5.48
C LEU A 87 -32.39 -8.13 -6.63
N GLY A 88 -31.34 -7.37 -6.31
CA GLY A 88 -30.45 -6.73 -7.27
C GLY A 88 -29.63 -7.69 -8.14
N TYR A 89 -29.70 -8.99 -7.86
CA TYR A 89 -29.09 -10.05 -8.66
C TYR A 89 -30.14 -10.95 -9.36
N GLY A 90 -31.44 -10.56 -9.34
CA GLY A 90 -32.50 -11.25 -10.07
C GLY A 90 -32.75 -12.67 -9.56
N GLY A 91 -32.60 -12.93 -8.26
CA GLY A 91 -32.87 -14.24 -7.65
C GLY A 91 -31.77 -15.29 -7.88
N LYS A 92 -30.60 -14.89 -8.36
CA LYS A 92 -29.46 -15.80 -8.53
C LYS A 92 -28.87 -16.21 -7.16
N CYS A 93 -28.20 -17.35 -7.11
CA CYS A 93 -27.33 -17.71 -6.01
C CYS A 93 -26.10 -16.75 -6.04
N VAL A 94 -25.81 -16.11 -4.92
CA VAL A 94 -24.76 -15.10 -4.80
C VAL A 94 -23.62 -15.65 -3.92
N ASP A 95 -22.59 -16.13 -4.57
CA ASP A 95 -21.40 -16.65 -3.92
C ASP A 95 -20.37 -15.52 -3.65
N PRO A 96 -19.48 -15.65 -2.64
CA PRO A 96 -18.43 -14.68 -2.41
C PRO A 96 -17.56 -14.43 -3.66
N VAL A 97 -17.23 -15.46 -4.40
CA VAL A 97 -16.61 -15.36 -5.72
C VAL A 97 -17.63 -15.80 -6.76
N PRO A 98 -17.97 -14.95 -7.76
CA PRO A 98 -17.29 -13.71 -8.13
C PRO A 98 -17.83 -12.42 -7.47
N TYR A 99 -18.97 -12.43 -6.79
CA TYR A 99 -19.72 -11.19 -6.49
C TYR A 99 -18.97 -10.23 -5.53
N ILE A 100 -18.27 -10.75 -4.51
CA ILE A 100 -17.47 -9.89 -3.62
C ILE A 100 -16.24 -9.35 -4.37
N SER A 101 -15.53 -10.20 -5.12
CA SER A 101 -14.36 -9.76 -5.90
C SER A 101 -14.74 -8.75 -6.98
N GLU A 102 -15.89 -8.88 -7.62
CA GLU A 102 -16.42 -7.89 -8.59
C GLU A 102 -16.74 -6.56 -7.91
N GLU A 103 -17.33 -6.57 -6.72
CA GLU A 103 -17.61 -5.35 -5.96
C GLU A 103 -16.31 -4.63 -5.56
N ILE A 104 -15.28 -5.37 -5.14
CA ILE A 104 -13.95 -4.81 -4.87
C ILE A 104 -13.41 -4.10 -6.12
N LEU A 105 -13.43 -4.77 -7.26
CA LEU A 105 -12.96 -4.20 -8.53
C LEU A 105 -13.77 -2.98 -8.95
N ARG A 106 -15.09 -3.00 -8.74
CA ARG A 106 -15.97 -1.86 -9.01
C ARG A 106 -15.61 -0.65 -8.16
N ARG A 107 -15.30 -0.85 -6.87
CA ARG A 107 -14.86 0.22 -5.96
C ARG A 107 -13.50 0.78 -6.38
N ILE A 108 -12.55 -0.06 -6.72
CA ILE A 108 -11.24 0.37 -7.24
C ILE A 108 -11.42 1.24 -8.48
N LYS A 109 -12.22 0.76 -9.44
CA LYS A 109 -12.50 1.53 -10.66
C LYS A 109 -13.18 2.87 -10.35
N ARG A 110 -14.21 2.88 -9.50
CA ARG A 110 -14.91 4.11 -9.10
C ARG A 110 -13.96 5.14 -8.47
N SER A 111 -13.07 4.72 -7.58
CA SER A 111 -12.06 5.59 -6.97
C SER A 111 -11.11 6.18 -8.03
N THR A 112 -10.62 5.35 -8.95
CA THR A 112 -9.74 5.77 -10.04
C THR A 112 -10.42 6.75 -10.98
N ASP A 113 -11.66 6.46 -11.39
CA ASP A 113 -12.45 7.33 -12.28
C ASP A 113 -12.75 8.68 -11.63
N LYS A 114 -13.07 8.70 -10.32
CA LYS A 114 -13.37 9.93 -9.58
C LYS A 114 -12.16 10.85 -9.48
N THR A 115 -10.99 10.29 -9.26
CA THR A 115 -9.75 11.05 -9.10
C THR A 115 -9.11 11.41 -10.44
N GLN A 116 -9.50 10.78 -11.55
CA GLN A 116 -8.86 10.96 -12.87
C GLN A 116 -7.34 10.77 -12.78
N ALA A 117 -6.91 9.77 -12.02
CA ALA A 117 -5.50 9.51 -11.78
C ALA A 117 -4.84 8.75 -12.93
N ASP A 118 -3.55 9.00 -13.12
CA ASP A 118 -2.71 8.22 -14.04
C ASP A 118 -2.32 6.86 -13.44
N ILE A 119 -2.10 6.83 -12.11
CA ILE A 119 -1.65 5.63 -11.37
C ILE A 119 -2.45 5.53 -10.07
N SER A 120 -3.10 4.39 -9.86
CA SER A 120 -3.69 4.03 -8.57
C SER A 120 -2.74 3.12 -7.79
N ILE A 121 -2.46 3.46 -6.54
CA ILE A 121 -1.66 2.64 -5.63
C ILE A 121 -2.60 2.06 -4.58
N ILE A 122 -2.80 0.74 -4.64
CA ILE A 122 -3.76 0.04 -3.79
C ILE A 122 -2.99 -0.68 -2.69
N GLU A 123 -3.21 -0.29 -1.45
CA GLU A 123 -2.66 -0.95 -0.29
C GLU A 123 -3.67 -1.94 0.30
N ILE A 124 -3.30 -3.22 0.34
CA ILE A 124 -4.07 -4.25 1.03
C ILE A 124 -3.46 -4.43 2.41
N GLY A 125 -4.24 -4.10 3.45
CA GLY A 125 -3.84 -4.24 4.85
C GLY A 125 -3.73 -5.70 5.30
N GLY A 126 -3.13 -5.91 6.47
CA GLY A 126 -2.86 -7.22 7.04
C GLY A 126 -1.62 -7.91 6.46
N THR A 127 -1.40 -9.15 6.85
CA THR A 127 -0.22 -9.95 6.49
C THR A 127 -0.58 -10.95 5.40
N VAL A 128 0.34 -11.15 4.44
CA VAL A 128 0.16 -12.18 3.42
C VAL A 128 0.04 -13.57 4.07
N GLY A 129 -1.04 -14.28 3.71
CA GLY A 129 -1.37 -15.59 4.26
C GLY A 129 -2.45 -15.57 5.34
N GLU A 130 -2.90 -14.40 5.78
CA GLU A 130 -4.07 -14.27 6.65
C GLU A 130 -5.36 -14.56 5.88
N TYR A 131 -6.31 -15.18 6.57
CA TYR A 131 -7.56 -15.64 5.97
C TYR A 131 -8.42 -14.51 5.41
N GLN A 132 -8.47 -13.40 6.13
CA GLN A 132 -9.28 -12.23 5.79
C GLN A 132 -8.84 -11.53 4.50
N ASN A 133 -7.58 -11.73 4.07
CA ASN A 133 -7.04 -11.09 2.87
C ASN A 133 -7.34 -11.88 1.58
N ALA A 134 -7.74 -13.14 1.68
CA ALA A 134 -7.88 -14.06 0.53
C ALA A 134 -8.77 -13.50 -0.59
N ILE A 135 -9.91 -12.89 -0.24
CA ILE A 135 -10.86 -12.35 -1.22
C ILE A 135 -10.29 -11.12 -1.95
N PHE A 136 -9.47 -10.32 -1.30
CA PHE A 136 -8.79 -9.17 -1.91
C PHE A 136 -7.67 -9.63 -2.84
N PHE A 137 -6.94 -10.69 -2.48
CA PHE A 137 -5.96 -11.30 -3.37
C PHE A 137 -6.63 -11.91 -4.60
N GLU A 138 -7.81 -12.54 -4.44
CA GLU A 138 -8.58 -13.02 -5.60
C GLU A 138 -8.99 -11.86 -6.52
N ALA A 139 -9.49 -10.75 -5.97
CA ALA A 139 -9.80 -9.56 -6.76
C ALA A 139 -8.55 -8.99 -7.47
N ALA A 140 -7.41 -8.90 -6.77
CA ALA A 140 -6.15 -8.43 -7.34
C ALA A 140 -5.65 -9.35 -8.48
N ARG A 141 -5.74 -10.68 -8.29
CA ARG A 141 -5.41 -11.67 -9.33
C ARG A 141 -6.29 -11.48 -10.58
N VAL A 142 -7.60 -11.31 -10.38
CA VAL A 142 -8.54 -11.07 -11.48
C VAL A 142 -8.25 -9.74 -12.18
N LEU A 143 -7.87 -8.69 -11.43
CA LEU A 143 -7.45 -7.41 -12.00
C LEU A 143 -6.23 -7.57 -12.92
N LYS A 144 -5.20 -8.29 -12.45
CA LYS A 144 -4.00 -8.58 -13.26
C LYS A 144 -4.33 -9.42 -14.50
N LEU A 145 -5.25 -10.37 -14.38
CA LEU A 145 -5.69 -11.18 -15.53
C LEU A 145 -6.37 -10.32 -16.61
N LYS A 146 -7.20 -9.35 -16.20
CA LYS A 146 -7.87 -8.43 -17.12
C LYS A 146 -6.94 -7.37 -17.71
N HIS A 147 -5.92 -6.95 -16.96
CA HIS A 147 -4.98 -5.87 -17.29
C HIS A 147 -3.54 -6.31 -17.07
N PRO A 148 -3.02 -7.27 -17.85
CA PRO A 148 -1.74 -7.93 -17.56
C PRO A 148 -0.52 -7.01 -17.61
N THR A 149 -0.59 -5.91 -18.36
CA THR A 149 0.51 -4.94 -18.51
C THR A 149 0.40 -3.75 -17.57
N ASP A 150 -0.79 -3.50 -16.99
CA ASP A 150 -1.10 -2.26 -16.30
C ASP A 150 -1.16 -2.43 -14.78
N VAL A 151 -0.96 -3.65 -14.28
CA VAL A 151 -0.97 -3.98 -12.86
C VAL A 151 0.37 -4.52 -12.43
N LEU A 152 0.92 -4.00 -11.35
CA LEU A 152 2.13 -4.50 -10.69
C LEU A 152 1.82 -4.94 -9.27
N PHE A 153 2.48 -5.99 -8.82
CA PHE A 153 2.44 -6.45 -7.45
C PHE A 153 3.72 -6.08 -6.71
N VAL A 154 3.57 -5.33 -5.64
CA VAL A 154 4.65 -4.91 -4.75
C VAL A 154 4.46 -5.60 -3.40
N LEU A 155 5.38 -6.47 -3.04
CA LEU A 155 5.40 -7.12 -1.73
C LEU A 155 6.25 -6.29 -0.77
N VAL A 156 5.65 -5.81 0.31
CA VAL A 156 6.39 -5.25 1.44
C VAL A 156 6.61 -6.36 2.47
N SER A 157 7.86 -6.63 2.81
CA SER A 157 8.20 -7.72 3.73
C SER A 157 9.28 -7.30 4.70
N TYR A 158 9.19 -7.79 5.95
CA TYR A 158 10.19 -7.54 6.99
C TYR A 158 11.24 -8.65 7.04
N LEU A 159 12.50 -8.26 7.13
CA LEU A 159 13.66 -9.14 7.31
C LEU A 159 14.22 -8.97 8.72
N PRO A 160 13.82 -9.80 9.67
CA PRO A 160 14.25 -9.66 11.06
C PRO A 160 15.74 -9.93 11.23
N ILE A 161 16.34 -9.21 12.18
CA ILE A 161 17.70 -9.42 12.65
C ILE A 161 17.63 -9.85 14.13
N PRO A 162 17.56 -11.15 14.44
CA PRO A 162 17.48 -11.61 15.81
C PRO A 162 18.72 -11.18 16.60
N ASN A 163 18.53 -10.53 17.74
CA ASN A 163 19.60 -9.94 18.56
C ASN A 163 20.74 -10.91 18.89
N LYS A 164 20.41 -12.18 19.19
CA LYS A 164 21.42 -13.20 19.55
C LYS A 164 22.25 -13.68 18.35
N VAL A 165 21.77 -13.52 17.13
CA VAL A 165 22.43 -14.04 15.92
C VAL A 165 23.07 -12.91 15.11
N GLY A 166 22.52 -11.70 15.19
CA GLY A 166 23.01 -10.51 14.49
C GLY A 166 22.94 -10.59 12.94
N GLU A 167 22.36 -11.67 12.41
CA GLU A 167 22.24 -11.92 10.97
C GLU A 167 20.81 -11.68 10.49
N MET A 168 20.66 -10.89 9.43
CA MET A 168 19.38 -10.65 8.77
C MET A 168 18.84 -11.93 8.14
N LYS A 169 17.60 -12.28 8.43
CA LYS A 169 16.94 -13.50 7.95
C LYS A 169 16.03 -13.23 6.76
N THR A 170 16.28 -13.92 5.66
CA THR A 170 15.49 -13.81 4.41
C THR A 170 14.32 -14.79 4.32
N LYS A 171 14.27 -15.81 5.20
CA LYS A 171 13.23 -16.86 5.12
C LYS A 171 11.80 -16.33 5.30
N PRO A 172 11.47 -15.38 6.19
CA PRO A 172 10.12 -14.84 6.30
C PRO A 172 9.61 -14.28 4.97
N THR A 173 10.44 -13.49 4.26
CA THR A 173 10.10 -12.97 2.93
C THR A 173 9.90 -14.09 1.91
N GLN A 174 10.73 -15.13 1.93
CA GLN A 174 10.56 -16.29 1.04
C GLN A 174 9.22 -17.01 1.29
N TYR A 175 8.78 -17.12 2.53
CA TYR A 175 7.47 -17.69 2.86
C TYR A 175 6.32 -16.77 2.43
N ALA A 176 6.45 -15.47 2.61
CA ALA A 176 5.45 -14.51 2.13
C ALA A 176 5.27 -14.60 0.60
N VAL A 177 6.38 -14.69 -0.16
CA VAL A 177 6.31 -14.89 -1.62
C VAL A 177 5.62 -16.22 -1.97
N ARG A 178 5.93 -17.32 -1.27
CA ARG A 178 5.26 -18.61 -1.51
C ARG A 178 3.76 -18.54 -1.21
N ALA A 179 3.37 -17.87 -0.14
CA ALA A 179 1.97 -17.66 0.21
C ALA A 179 1.25 -16.82 -0.87
N LEU A 180 1.86 -15.73 -1.38
CA LEU A 180 1.32 -14.99 -2.52
C LEU A 180 1.16 -15.86 -3.78
N ASN A 181 2.17 -16.65 -4.09
CA ASN A 181 2.12 -17.54 -5.26
C ASN A 181 0.98 -18.56 -5.16
N SER A 182 0.58 -19.00 -3.96
CA SER A 182 -0.58 -19.90 -3.78
C SER A 182 -1.91 -19.26 -4.15
N TYR A 183 -2.00 -17.91 -4.13
CA TYR A 183 -3.14 -17.15 -4.66
C TYR A 183 -3.02 -16.84 -6.16
N GLY A 184 -1.99 -17.34 -6.85
CA GLY A 184 -1.73 -17.01 -8.25
C GLY A 184 -1.19 -15.60 -8.47
N ILE A 185 -0.61 -15.00 -7.44
CA ILE A 185 0.02 -13.67 -7.47
C ILE A 185 1.52 -13.83 -7.35
N HIS A 186 2.26 -13.23 -8.29
CA HIS A 186 3.72 -13.17 -8.24
C HIS A 186 4.16 -11.71 -8.06
N PRO A 187 4.99 -11.38 -7.06
CA PRO A 187 5.45 -10.01 -6.88
C PRO A 187 6.41 -9.59 -8.00
N ASP A 188 6.18 -8.42 -8.57
CA ASP A 188 7.06 -7.79 -9.56
C ASP A 188 8.23 -7.05 -8.86
N ILE A 189 7.97 -6.56 -7.63
CA ILE A 189 8.91 -5.81 -6.80
C ILE A 189 8.79 -6.31 -5.36
N ILE A 190 9.92 -6.38 -4.65
CA ILE A 190 9.97 -6.64 -3.21
C ILE A 190 10.59 -5.42 -2.51
N ILE A 191 9.86 -4.84 -1.56
CA ILE A 191 10.38 -3.82 -0.64
C ILE A 191 10.77 -4.53 0.66
N ALA A 192 12.06 -4.64 0.87
CA ALA A 192 12.66 -5.40 1.97
C ALA A 192 12.95 -4.47 3.17
N ARG A 193 12.02 -4.46 4.15
CA ARG A 193 12.18 -3.72 5.38
C ARG A 193 13.10 -4.43 6.37
N SER A 194 14.01 -3.71 7.00
CA SER A 194 14.84 -4.21 8.09
C SER A 194 15.50 -3.06 8.85
N ASP A 195 16.08 -3.37 10.01
CA ASP A 195 16.75 -2.39 10.88
C ASP A 195 17.96 -1.72 10.19
N ARG A 196 18.54 -2.34 9.19
CA ARG A 196 19.70 -1.82 8.44
C ARG A 196 19.61 -2.15 6.94
N PRO A 197 20.38 -1.45 6.08
CA PRO A 197 20.34 -1.66 4.63
C PRO A 197 20.63 -3.10 4.22
N LEU A 198 19.96 -3.53 3.16
CA LEU A 198 20.11 -4.85 2.56
C LEU A 198 21.40 -4.89 1.71
N ASP A 199 22.26 -5.85 1.96
CA ASP A 199 23.46 -6.08 1.16
C ASP A 199 23.17 -6.85 -0.14
N GLN A 200 24.10 -6.81 -1.09
CA GLN A 200 23.94 -7.44 -2.39
C GLN A 200 23.75 -8.97 -2.29
N LYS A 201 24.49 -9.63 -1.39
CA LYS A 201 24.37 -11.07 -1.18
C LYS A 201 22.96 -11.48 -0.76
N ARG A 202 22.29 -10.66 0.07
CA ARG A 202 20.91 -10.92 0.47
C ARG A 202 19.91 -10.56 -0.62
N LYS A 203 20.14 -9.48 -1.38
CA LYS A 203 19.36 -9.16 -2.58
C LYS A 203 19.40 -10.36 -3.57
N ASP A 204 20.55 -10.91 -3.85
CA ASP A 204 20.72 -12.05 -4.77
C ASP A 204 20.04 -13.32 -4.25
N LYS A 205 20.14 -13.58 -2.95
CA LYS A 205 19.44 -14.71 -2.32
C LYS A 205 17.93 -14.60 -2.39
N LEU A 206 17.38 -13.41 -2.16
CA LEU A 206 15.95 -13.15 -2.32
C LEU A 206 15.55 -13.25 -3.79
N ALA A 207 16.32 -12.67 -4.70
CA ALA A 207 16.08 -12.75 -6.13
C ALA A 207 15.93 -14.20 -6.61
N PHE A 208 16.89 -15.04 -6.27
CA PHE A 208 16.87 -16.46 -6.61
C PHE A 208 15.66 -17.19 -6.02
N SER A 209 15.36 -16.97 -4.73
CA SER A 209 14.30 -17.70 -4.03
C SER A 209 12.88 -17.22 -4.38
N SER A 210 12.75 -16.00 -4.86
CA SER A 210 11.47 -15.34 -5.14
C SER A 210 11.18 -15.21 -6.64
N ASN A 211 12.13 -15.57 -7.49
CA ASN A 211 12.07 -15.35 -8.95
C ASN A 211 11.80 -13.88 -9.32
N VAL A 212 12.34 -12.95 -8.53
CA VAL A 212 12.26 -11.50 -8.76
C VAL A 212 13.67 -10.99 -9.07
N PRO A 213 13.90 -10.20 -10.12
CA PRO A 213 15.23 -9.68 -10.43
C PRO A 213 15.83 -8.90 -9.25
N SER A 214 17.12 -9.09 -8.97
CA SER A 214 17.80 -8.46 -7.82
C SER A 214 17.65 -6.93 -7.80
N LYS A 215 17.61 -6.29 -8.95
CA LYS A 215 17.35 -4.84 -9.12
C LYS A 215 15.91 -4.40 -8.77
N HIS A 216 14.97 -5.33 -8.67
CA HIS A 216 13.59 -5.08 -8.22
C HIS A 216 13.42 -5.36 -6.71
N ILE A 217 14.49 -5.66 -6.00
CA ILE A 217 14.50 -5.80 -4.55
C ILE A 217 15.04 -4.50 -3.96
N ILE A 218 14.13 -3.72 -3.39
CA ILE A 218 14.39 -2.39 -2.86
C ILE A 218 14.69 -2.50 -1.38
N SER A 219 15.79 -1.92 -0.93
CA SER A 219 16.15 -1.86 0.47
C SER A 219 15.35 -0.77 1.17
N ALA A 220 14.71 -1.11 2.28
CA ALA A 220 13.94 -0.19 3.11
C ALA A 220 14.41 -0.28 4.57
N PRO A 221 15.60 0.27 4.89
CA PRO A 221 16.09 0.30 6.25
C PRO A 221 15.26 1.23 7.13
N ASP A 222 15.30 0.98 8.43
CA ASP A 222 14.73 1.90 9.40
C ASP A 222 15.42 3.27 9.32
N VAL A 223 14.66 4.31 9.56
CA VAL A 223 15.09 5.72 9.43
C VAL A 223 14.60 6.54 10.63
N ASP A 224 15.30 7.60 10.96
CA ASP A 224 14.92 8.51 12.06
C ASP A 224 13.65 9.31 11.72
N SER A 225 13.43 9.59 10.43
CA SER A 225 12.26 10.29 9.94
C SER A 225 11.62 9.56 8.78
N ILE A 226 10.31 9.30 8.86
CA ILE A 226 9.55 8.68 7.76
C ILE A 226 9.60 9.50 6.47
N TYR A 227 9.89 10.79 6.55
CA TYR A 227 10.03 11.68 5.40
C TYR A 227 11.33 11.46 4.61
N ASP A 228 12.29 10.70 5.14
CA ASP A 228 13.48 10.28 4.39
C ASP A 228 13.21 9.08 3.48
N ILE A 229 12.11 8.34 3.68
CA ILE A 229 11.82 7.12 2.93
C ILE A 229 11.64 7.36 1.43
N PRO A 230 10.92 8.40 0.95
CA PRO A 230 10.83 8.69 -0.48
C PRO A 230 12.20 8.89 -1.14
N LEU A 231 13.12 9.57 -0.45
CA LEU A 231 14.48 9.82 -0.94
C LEU A 231 15.30 8.53 -1.00
N ASN A 232 15.15 7.64 -0.01
CA ASN A 232 15.81 6.33 0.02
C ASN A 232 15.28 5.43 -1.12
N PHE A 233 13.99 5.44 -1.36
CA PHE A 233 13.39 4.68 -2.45
C PHE A 233 13.83 5.18 -3.82
N GLU A 234 13.95 6.49 -3.98
CA GLU A 234 14.45 7.10 -5.21
C GLU A 234 15.92 6.78 -5.45
N LYS A 235 16.75 6.81 -4.39
CA LYS A 235 18.15 6.41 -4.45
C LYS A 235 18.33 4.93 -4.86
N ASP A 236 17.43 4.05 -4.41
CA ASP A 236 17.44 2.62 -4.79
C ASP A 236 16.71 2.36 -6.14
N GLY A 237 16.24 3.41 -6.81
CA GLY A 237 15.69 3.38 -8.17
C GLY A 237 14.27 2.84 -8.28
N LEU A 238 13.45 2.93 -7.20
CA LEU A 238 12.10 2.37 -7.18
C LEU A 238 11.19 3.02 -8.23
N SER A 239 11.18 4.35 -8.37
CA SER A 239 10.34 5.03 -9.36
C SER A 239 10.66 4.57 -10.79
N ASN A 240 11.95 4.53 -11.13
CA ASN A 240 12.41 4.06 -12.44
C ASN A 240 12.03 2.60 -12.71
N THR A 241 12.10 1.74 -11.68
CA THR A 241 11.69 0.33 -11.79
C THR A 241 10.20 0.21 -12.07
N VAL A 242 9.35 0.92 -11.32
CA VAL A 242 7.89 0.93 -11.51
C VAL A 242 7.53 1.45 -12.91
N LEU A 243 8.06 2.62 -13.29
CA LEU A 243 7.77 3.22 -14.60
C LEU A 243 8.20 2.32 -15.76
N LYS A 244 9.37 1.68 -15.65
CA LYS A 244 9.84 0.73 -16.65
C LYS A 244 8.92 -0.48 -16.79
N LEU A 245 8.47 -1.04 -15.69
CA LEU A 245 7.57 -2.20 -15.69
C LEU A 245 6.19 -1.84 -16.26
N LEU A 246 5.68 -0.64 -15.97
CA LEU A 246 4.43 -0.11 -16.53
C LEU A 246 4.60 0.47 -17.94
N LYS A 247 5.82 0.49 -18.49
CA LYS A 247 6.14 1.10 -19.81
C LYS A 247 5.77 2.58 -19.88
N LEU A 248 5.85 3.28 -18.76
CA LEU A 248 5.61 4.71 -18.65
C LEU A 248 6.94 5.49 -18.75
N ARG A 249 6.87 6.72 -19.26
CA ARG A 249 8.02 7.64 -19.29
C ARG A 249 7.80 8.74 -18.27
N PRO A 250 8.82 9.13 -17.48
CA PRO A 250 8.69 10.25 -16.56
C PRO A 250 8.37 11.53 -17.38
N ARG A 251 7.48 12.36 -16.80
CA ARG A 251 7.06 13.66 -17.39
C ARG A 251 7.88 14.80 -16.82
N GLN A 252 8.40 14.62 -15.62
CA GLN A 252 9.25 15.56 -14.87
C GLN A 252 10.11 14.82 -13.88
N GLU A 253 11.05 15.50 -13.22
CA GLU A 253 11.86 14.97 -12.11
C GLU A 253 12.00 16.08 -11.08
N ASP A 254 11.14 16.08 -10.06
CA ASP A 254 11.17 17.11 -9.04
C ASP A 254 10.84 16.55 -7.64
N LEU A 255 11.90 16.29 -6.88
CA LEU A 255 11.84 16.06 -5.43
C LEU A 255 12.54 17.18 -4.65
N HIS A 256 12.76 18.34 -5.29
CA HIS A 256 13.53 19.43 -4.67
C HIS A 256 12.87 19.90 -3.36
N ASP A 257 11.59 20.22 -3.42
CA ASP A 257 10.85 20.71 -2.24
C ASP A 257 10.81 19.69 -1.10
N TRP A 258 10.70 18.41 -1.45
CA TRP A 258 10.72 17.33 -0.47
C TRP A 258 12.09 17.19 0.22
N ARG A 259 13.19 17.30 -0.54
CA ARG A 259 14.56 17.33 0.01
C ARG A 259 14.74 18.53 0.92
N GLN A 260 14.35 19.70 0.46
CA GLN A 260 14.47 20.94 1.23
C GLN A 260 13.67 20.85 2.54
N MET A 261 12.45 20.28 2.52
CA MET A 261 11.67 20.02 3.73
C MET A 261 12.42 19.11 4.70
N GLY A 262 12.95 17.98 4.23
CA GLY A 262 13.72 17.05 5.05
C GLY A 262 14.97 17.69 5.68
N GLU A 263 15.69 18.53 4.94
CA GLU A 263 16.84 19.28 5.45
C GLU A 263 16.43 20.30 6.51
N ARG A 264 15.34 21.04 6.28
CA ARG A 264 14.82 21.99 7.28
C ARG A 264 14.40 21.29 8.58
N MET A 265 13.77 20.11 8.48
CA MET A 265 13.41 19.34 9.67
C MET A 265 14.64 18.90 10.48
N LYS A 266 15.74 18.51 9.83
CA LYS A 266 17.00 18.11 10.49
C LYS A 266 17.76 19.27 11.11
N THR A 267 17.61 20.46 10.56
CA THR A 267 18.33 21.67 11.01
C THR A 267 17.50 22.59 11.90
N ALA A 268 16.22 22.26 12.14
CA ALA A 268 15.33 23.05 12.99
C ALA A 268 15.81 23.05 14.45
N THR A 269 16.05 24.24 14.99
CA THR A 269 16.51 24.43 16.37
C THR A 269 15.50 25.17 17.24
N ARG A 270 14.44 25.76 16.61
CA ARG A 270 13.44 26.50 17.34
C ARG A 270 12.35 25.56 17.87
N GLU A 271 12.16 25.58 19.18
CA GLU A 271 11.09 24.85 19.84
C GLU A 271 9.77 25.61 19.78
N LEU A 272 8.68 24.92 19.55
CA LEU A 272 7.31 25.43 19.63
C LEU A 272 6.51 24.57 20.61
N GLN A 273 5.71 25.22 21.45
CA GLN A 273 4.79 24.50 22.33
C GLN A 273 3.41 24.45 21.66
N ILE A 274 2.89 23.25 21.51
CA ILE A 274 1.55 22.98 20.97
C ILE A 274 0.76 22.24 22.04
N ALA A 275 -0.38 22.79 22.44
CA ALA A 275 -1.31 22.12 23.34
C ALA A 275 -2.19 21.16 22.52
N VAL A 276 -2.12 19.86 22.84
CA VAL A 276 -3.06 18.87 22.32
C VAL A 276 -4.16 18.69 23.37
N VAL A 277 -5.37 19.13 23.04
CA VAL A 277 -6.54 18.99 23.90
C VAL A 277 -7.38 17.83 23.38
N GLY A 278 -7.58 16.83 24.21
CA GLY A 278 -8.33 15.64 23.83
C GLY A 278 -8.81 14.86 25.07
N LYS A 279 -9.56 13.78 24.83
CA LYS A 279 -10.09 12.91 25.87
C LYS A 279 -9.42 11.55 25.75
#